data_f2669facf7a157fcb25139296fa16adb
#
_entry.id   f2669facf7a157fcb25139296fa16adb
#
_cell.length_a   1.000
_cell.length_b   1.000
_cell.length_c   1.000
_cell.angle_alpha   90.00
_cell.angle_beta   90.00
_cell.angle_gamma   90.00
#
_symmetry.space_group_name_H-M   'P 1'
#
loop_
_entity.id
_entity.type
_entity.pdbx_description
1 polymer ?
#
loop_
_entity_poly.entity_id
_entity_poly.type
_entity_poly.pdbx_seq_one_letter_code
_entity_poly.pdbx_strand_id
1 'polypeptide(L)'
;MPNLSDRARWALDTALSRAGSAVDRGVLRFMRHAMSTPGLRGPSATRAGRRASARPAPSGFSSPAAVAGDPRARLLEIAEHYRGAAADLFAPPDEPIVTELARPSRAGAARVLDLSYPSRYRPTWPAYREEFASYDANLTARVRLFSGAPGLRPVVVCLHGWGAGRPWLDERAFVVPYLLRIGLDVALFQLPFHGQRTPAGSPRSGALFPGPNLVRTNESFGQAVSDLRALALHLRRRGAPAIGALGMSLGGYTTALWAGLDDDLAFAGAIIPAVSMAHLFWSHGAGSPARRRAERAGVTAELLDEAFAVHAPLRRPVRLARERLLIAAARGDRITPPEQAEMLWRHWGEPELCWIAGGHLTQLARGDAYRAFRRVVTALGLTA
;
A
#
# COMPACT_ATOMS: atom_id res chain seq x y z
N MET A 1 -0.17 7.66 41.21
CA MET A 1 -1.18 6.63 40.90
C MET A 1 -2.05 7.13 39.73
N PRO A 2 -2.32 6.33 38.68
CA PRO A 2 -3.23 6.77 37.62
C PRO A 2 -4.61 7.05 38.22
N ASN A 3 -5.24 8.14 37.80
CA ASN A 3 -6.55 8.53 38.29
C ASN A 3 -7.66 7.59 37.78
N LEU A 4 -8.86 7.66 38.36
CA LEU A 4 -10.00 6.80 38.00
C LEU A 4 -10.36 6.92 36.51
N SER A 5 -10.20 8.12 35.89
CA SER A 5 -10.46 8.35 34.47
C SER A 5 -9.45 7.64 33.57
N ASP A 6 -8.19 7.58 33.98
CA ASP A 6 -7.12 6.89 33.21
C ASP A 6 -7.33 5.37 33.24
N ARG A 7 -7.75 4.81 34.37
CA ARG A 7 -8.07 3.38 34.51
C ARG A 7 -9.28 2.99 33.67
N ALA A 8 -10.33 3.81 33.66
CA ALA A 8 -11.51 3.58 32.84
C ALA A 8 -11.20 3.66 31.34
N ARG A 9 -10.40 4.66 30.94
CA ARG A 9 -9.91 4.79 29.56
C ARG A 9 -9.06 3.59 29.14
N TRP A 10 -8.12 3.17 29.98
CA TRP A 10 -7.29 1.99 29.72
C TRP A 10 -8.10 0.70 29.58
N ALA A 11 -9.10 0.49 30.44
CA ALA A 11 -10.00 -0.66 30.38
C ALA A 11 -10.81 -0.68 29.08
N LEU A 12 -11.34 0.49 28.67
CA LEU A 12 -12.07 0.65 27.42
C LEU A 12 -11.16 0.35 26.22
N ASP A 13 -9.99 0.96 26.15
CA ASP A 13 -9.02 0.75 25.08
C ASP A 13 -8.61 -0.73 24.97
N THR A 14 -8.45 -1.41 26.10
CA THR A 14 -8.15 -2.85 26.16
C THR A 14 -9.32 -3.69 25.61
N ALA A 15 -10.56 -3.38 26.00
CA ALA A 15 -11.74 -4.08 25.49
C ALA A 15 -11.92 -3.88 23.98
N LEU A 16 -11.78 -2.64 23.51
CA LEU A 16 -11.86 -2.30 22.10
C LEU A 16 -10.76 -2.98 21.27
N SER A 17 -9.54 -3.06 21.81
CA SER A 17 -8.44 -3.76 21.16
C SER A 17 -8.65 -5.27 21.08
N ARG A 18 -9.24 -5.88 22.12
CA ARG A 18 -9.63 -7.31 22.09
C ARG A 18 -10.71 -7.58 21.05
N ALA A 19 -11.74 -6.73 20.97
CA ALA A 19 -12.79 -6.83 19.95
C ALA A 19 -12.22 -6.67 18.54
N GLY A 20 -11.38 -5.68 18.31
CA GLY A 20 -10.67 -5.48 17.03
C GLY A 20 -9.83 -6.68 16.64
N SER A 21 -9.06 -7.24 17.58
CA SER A 21 -8.29 -8.47 17.35
C SER A 21 -9.15 -9.67 16.95
N ALA A 22 -10.38 -9.78 17.47
CA ALA A 22 -11.29 -10.86 17.10
C ALA A 22 -11.76 -10.74 15.63
N VAL A 23 -12.10 -9.52 15.20
CA VAL A 23 -12.44 -9.23 13.78
C VAL A 23 -11.27 -9.56 12.87
N ASP A 24 -10.08 -9.08 13.18
CA ASP A 24 -8.87 -9.31 12.38
C ASP A 24 -8.55 -10.81 12.27
N ARG A 25 -8.68 -11.59 13.35
CA ARG A 25 -8.52 -13.05 13.30
C ARG A 25 -9.54 -13.72 12.39
N GLY A 26 -10.78 -13.25 12.37
CA GLY A 26 -11.80 -13.74 11.45
C GLY A 26 -11.40 -13.51 9.99
N VAL A 27 -10.94 -12.31 9.67
CA VAL A 27 -10.46 -11.95 8.32
C VAL A 27 -9.22 -12.74 7.93
N LEU A 28 -8.25 -12.90 8.84
CA LEU A 28 -7.05 -13.72 8.58
C LEU A 28 -7.40 -15.18 8.30
N ARG A 29 -8.37 -15.76 9.02
CA ARG A 29 -8.86 -17.14 8.72
C ARG A 29 -9.47 -17.22 7.33
N PHE A 30 -10.30 -16.24 6.96
CA PHE A 30 -10.89 -16.16 5.62
C PHE A 30 -9.80 -15.99 4.55
N MET A 31 -8.83 -15.11 4.75
CA MET A 31 -7.70 -14.90 3.84
C MET A 31 -6.86 -16.17 3.66
N ARG A 32 -6.54 -16.87 4.76
CA ARG A 32 -5.82 -18.15 4.70
C ARG A 32 -6.60 -19.20 3.91
N HIS A 33 -7.91 -19.28 4.11
CA HIS A 33 -8.77 -20.19 3.36
C HIS A 33 -8.81 -19.83 1.87
N ALA A 34 -9.02 -18.56 1.55
CA ALA A 34 -9.03 -18.07 0.17
C ALA A 34 -7.68 -18.21 -0.55
N MET A 35 -6.55 -18.13 0.17
CA MET A 35 -5.21 -18.35 -0.36
C MET A 35 -4.84 -19.84 -0.47
N SER A 36 -5.52 -20.72 0.27
CA SER A 36 -5.25 -22.17 0.31
C SER A 36 -6.11 -22.98 -0.65
N THR A 37 -7.16 -22.38 -1.23
CA THR A 37 -8.07 -23.07 -2.14
C THR A 37 -7.47 -23.05 -3.54
N PRO A 38 -7.07 -24.21 -4.14
CA PRO A 38 -6.66 -24.24 -5.53
C PRO A 38 -7.87 -23.97 -6.40
N GLY A 39 -7.86 -22.86 -7.14
CA GLY A 39 -8.75 -22.59 -8.27
C GLY A 39 -10.23 -22.81 -8.00
N LEU A 40 -10.99 -21.77 -7.72
CA LEU A 40 -12.41 -21.75 -8.05
C LEU A 40 -12.52 -22.05 -9.55
N ARG A 41 -12.99 -23.25 -9.87
CA ARG A 41 -13.42 -23.62 -11.21
C ARG A 41 -14.43 -22.57 -11.68
N GLY A 42 -14.13 -21.88 -12.77
CA GLY A 42 -15.13 -21.06 -13.45
C GLY A 42 -16.37 -21.89 -13.75
N PRO A 43 -17.56 -21.27 -13.87
CA PRO A 43 -18.80 -21.97 -14.12
C PRO A 43 -18.65 -22.82 -15.38
N SER A 44 -19.00 -24.12 -15.28
CA SER A 44 -19.06 -25.03 -16.40
C SER A 44 -20.02 -24.41 -17.44
N ALA A 45 -19.52 -24.28 -18.66
CA ALA A 45 -20.33 -23.86 -19.79
C ALA A 45 -21.43 -24.91 -20.04
N THR A 46 -22.65 -24.67 -19.56
CA THR A 46 -23.83 -25.29 -20.12
C THR A 46 -24.31 -24.46 -21.31
N ARG A 47 -24.39 -25.17 -22.45
CA ARG A 47 -24.90 -24.80 -23.76
C ARG A 47 -26.04 -23.76 -23.71
N ALA A 48 -25.92 -22.67 -24.46
CA ALA A 48 -26.83 -22.33 -25.56
C ALA A 48 -26.53 -20.90 -26.13
N GLY A 49 -26.19 -20.90 -27.42
CA GLY A 49 -26.68 -20.00 -28.46
C GLY A 49 -26.40 -18.50 -28.39
N ARG A 50 -25.50 -18.09 -29.25
CA ARG A 50 -25.55 -17.04 -30.29
C ARG A 50 -24.33 -16.10 -30.29
N ARG A 51 -23.86 -15.93 -31.52
CA ARG A 51 -22.64 -15.26 -31.96
C ARG A 51 -22.62 -13.77 -31.57
N ALA A 52 -21.51 -13.34 -31.01
CA ALA A 52 -20.92 -12.03 -31.27
C ALA A 52 -19.39 -12.20 -31.16
N SER A 53 -18.68 -11.71 -32.17
CA SER A 53 -17.23 -11.79 -32.34
C SER A 53 -16.55 -10.92 -31.29
N ALA A 54 -16.15 -11.53 -30.18
CA ALA A 54 -15.25 -10.94 -29.21
C ALA A 54 -13.93 -11.72 -29.28
N ARG A 55 -12.81 -11.02 -29.46
CA ARG A 55 -11.46 -11.58 -29.30
C ARG A 55 -11.40 -12.35 -27.98
N PRO A 56 -10.83 -13.56 -27.96
CA PRO A 56 -10.64 -14.27 -26.71
C PRO A 56 -9.73 -13.44 -25.81
N ALA A 57 -10.21 -13.16 -24.59
CA ALA A 57 -9.36 -12.65 -23.53
C ALA A 57 -8.21 -13.65 -23.34
N PRO A 58 -6.96 -13.20 -23.16
CA PRO A 58 -5.85 -14.09 -22.90
C PRO A 58 -6.19 -14.91 -21.67
N SER A 59 -6.21 -16.21 -21.78
CA SER A 59 -6.43 -17.23 -20.74
C SER A 59 -5.21 -17.31 -19.81
N GLY A 60 -4.75 -16.18 -19.30
CA GLY A 60 -3.52 -16.00 -18.53
C GLY A 60 -3.71 -15.91 -17.02
N PHE A 61 -4.83 -16.36 -16.44
CA PHE A 61 -4.82 -16.76 -15.05
C PHE A 61 -4.16 -18.15 -14.94
N SER A 62 -2.87 -18.21 -15.17
CA SER A 62 -2.09 -19.31 -14.67
C SER A 62 -2.33 -19.30 -13.15
N SER A 63 -3.18 -20.23 -12.69
CA SER A 63 -2.97 -20.89 -11.43
C SER A 63 -1.46 -20.95 -11.28
N PRO A 64 -0.84 -20.76 -10.09
CA PRO A 64 0.57 -21.07 -9.96
C PRO A 64 0.71 -22.53 -10.42
N ALA A 65 0.85 -22.72 -11.73
CA ALA A 65 1.39 -23.92 -12.29
C ALA A 65 2.65 -24.06 -11.46
N ALA A 66 2.74 -25.17 -10.76
CA ALA A 66 3.90 -25.53 -10.00
C ALA A 66 5.08 -25.13 -10.88
N VAL A 67 5.77 -24.05 -10.52
CA VAL A 67 6.96 -23.64 -11.25
C VAL A 67 7.82 -24.88 -11.16
N ALA A 68 7.99 -25.56 -12.30
CA ALA A 68 8.79 -26.76 -12.36
C ALA A 68 10.22 -26.31 -12.02
N GLY A 69 10.62 -26.49 -10.75
CA GLY A 69 11.90 -26.02 -10.26
C GLY A 69 11.94 -26.02 -8.72
N ASP A 70 13.14 -25.97 -8.20
CA ASP A 70 13.40 -25.83 -6.76
C ASP A 70 12.96 -24.42 -6.28
N PRO A 71 11.98 -24.31 -5.36
CA PRO A 71 11.53 -23.01 -4.85
C PRO A 71 12.66 -22.22 -4.16
N ARG A 72 13.63 -22.88 -3.54
CA ARG A 72 14.78 -22.25 -2.92
C ARG A 72 15.70 -21.62 -3.99
N ALA A 73 16.02 -22.36 -5.04
CA ALA A 73 16.83 -21.84 -6.14
C ALA A 73 16.16 -20.63 -6.81
N ARG A 74 14.84 -20.68 -6.99
CA ARG A 74 14.07 -19.54 -7.53
C ARG A 74 14.12 -18.29 -6.64
N LEU A 75 14.06 -18.43 -5.33
CA LEU A 75 14.19 -17.29 -4.42
C LEU A 75 15.60 -16.69 -4.44
N LEU A 76 16.64 -17.53 -4.55
CA LEU A 76 18.02 -17.07 -4.69
C LEU A 76 18.21 -16.29 -5.99
N GLU A 77 17.67 -16.79 -7.11
CA GLU A 77 17.69 -16.09 -8.40
C GLU A 77 17.01 -14.72 -8.32
N ILE A 78 15.83 -14.65 -7.67
CA ILE A 78 15.09 -13.39 -7.45
C ILE A 78 15.92 -12.42 -6.60
N ALA A 79 16.47 -12.88 -5.49
CA ALA A 79 17.28 -12.05 -4.61
C ALA A 79 18.51 -11.49 -5.32
N GLU A 80 19.20 -12.32 -6.11
CA GLU A 80 20.39 -11.92 -6.88
C GLU A 80 20.05 -10.89 -7.95
N HIS A 81 19.01 -11.15 -8.76
CA HIS A 81 18.57 -10.21 -9.79
C HIS A 81 18.28 -8.83 -9.21
N TYR A 82 17.46 -8.75 -8.17
CA TYR A 82 17.06 -7.46 -7.59
C TYR A 82 18.16 -6.77 -6.78
N ARG A 83 19.16 -7.50 -6.30
CA ARG A 83 20.36 -6.88 -5.73
C ARG A 83 21.11 -6.07 -6.79
N GLY A 84 21.24 -6.59 -8.01
CA GLY A 84 21.87 -5.89 -9.14
C GLY A 84 20.98 -4.79 -9.75
N ALA A 85 19.66 -4.99 -9.77
CA ALA A 85 18.71 -4.11 -10.46
C ALA A 85 18.08 -3.00 -9.57
N ALA A 86 18.57 -2.81 -8.34
CA ALA A 86 17.94 -1.88 -7.40
C ALA A 86 17.89 -0.42 -7.90
N ALA A 87 18.91 0.04 -8.60
CA ALA A 87 18.95 1.39 -9.17
C ALA A 87 17.94 1.55 -10.31
N ASP A 88 17.85 0.56 -11.19
CA ASP A 88 16.91 0.58 -12.32
C ASP A 88 15.46 0.46 -11.86
N LEU A 89 15.19 -0.36 -10.83
CA LEU A 89 13.86 -0.55 -10.26
C LEU A 89 13.27 0.78 -9.74
N PHE A 90 14.12 1.67 -9.23
CA PHE A 90 13.74 2.96 -8.66
C PHE A 90 14.29 4.14 -9.46
N ALA A 91 14.55 3.94 -10.74
CA ALA A 91 15.00 5.03 -11.61
C ALA A 91 13.98 6.19 -11.58
N PRO A 92 14.46 7.45 -11.58
CA PRO A 92 13.57 8.61 -11.68
C PRO A 92 12.71 8.53 -12.94
N PRO A 93 11.40 8.82 -12.87
CA PRO A 93 10.57 8.86 -14.06
C PRO A 93 10.79 10.14 -14.84
N ASP A 94 10.46 10.08 -16.13
CA ASP A 94 10.21 11.28 -16.91
C ASP A 94 8.96 11.99 -16.41
N GLU A 95 8.84 13.26 -16.77
CA GLU A 95 7.64 14.02 -16.46
C GLU A 95 6.40 13.43 -17.14
N PRO A 96 5.29 13.28 -16.36
CA PRO A 96 4.07 12.70 -16.90
C PRO A 96 3.27 13.72 -17.71
N ILE A 97 2.63 13.27 -18.79
CA ILE A 97 1.52 13.98 -19.43
C ILE A 97 0.25 13.57 -18.69
N VAL A 98 -0.30 14.51 -17.90
CA VAL A 98 -1.46 14.26 -17.05
C VAL A 98 -2.74 14.74 -17.72
N THR A 99 -3.73 13.84 -17.79
CA THR A 99 -5.10 14.20 -18.14
C THR A 99 -5.89 14.50 -16.87
N GLU A 100 -6.56 15.65 -16.84
CA GLU A 100 -7.36 16.12 -15.71
C GLU A 100 -8.85 16.12 -16.08
N LEU A 101 -9.68 15.53 -15.24
CA LEU A 101 -11.13 15.53 -15.38
C LEU A 101 -11.78 16.11 -14.13
N ALA A 102 -12.44 17.26 -14.27
CA ALA A 102 -13.18 17.86 -13.18
C ALA A 102 -14.37 16.98 -12.76
N ARG A 103 -14.61 16.88 -11.44
CA ARG A 103 -15.72 16.15 -10.86
C ARG A 103 -16.61 17.07 -10.02
N PRO A 104 -17.91 16.82 -9.96
CA PRO A 104 -18.77 17.51 -9.00
C PRO A 104 -18.25 17.29 -7.57
N SER A 105 -18.10 18.38 -6.82
CA SER A 105 -17.73 18.30 -5.42
C SER A 105 -18.96 18.09 -4.56
N ARG A 106 -18.93 17.05 -3.70
CA ARG A 106 -19.92 16.86 -2.62
C ARG A 106 -19.45 17.46 -1.29
N ALA A 107 -18.19 17.87 -1.22
CA ALA A 107 -17.52 18.36 -0.02
C ALA A 107 -17.43 19.91 0.00
N GLY A 108 -18.51 20.62 -0.29
CA GLY A 108 -18.54 22.09 -0.21
C GLY A 108 -17.60 22.79 -1.21
N ALA A 109 -16.66 23.60 -0.74
CA ALA A 109 -15.82 24.46 -1.60
C ALA A 109 -14.63 23.75 -2.27
N ALA A 110 -14.39 22.47 -2.05
CA ALA A 110 -13.24 21.77 -2.62
C ALA A 110 -13.43 21.46 -4.11
N ARG A 111 -12.44 21.79 -4.92
CA ARG A 111 -12.35 21.30 -6.31
C ARG A 111 -11.90 19.84 -6.29
N VAL A 112 -12.55 19.02 -7.10
CA VAL A 112 -12.20 17.59 -7.23
C VAL A 112 -11.77 17.33 -8.67
N LEU A 113 -10.56 16.80 -8.84
CA LEU A 113 -10.01 16.43 -10.14
C LEU A 113 -9.63 14.94 -10.13
N ASP A 114 -10.07 14.20 -11.12
CA ASP A 114 -9.49 12.88 -11.42
C ASP A 114 -8.31 13.09 -12.37
N LEU A 115 -7.12 12.74 -11.89
CA LEU A 115 -5.88 12.80 -12.65
C LEU A 115 -5.56 11.40 -13.17
N SER A 116 -5.10 11.32 -14.41
CA SER A 116 -4.60 10.07 -14.99
C SER A 116 -3.41 10.33 -15.91
N TYR A 117 -2.42 9.42 -15.87
CA TYR A 117 -1.24 9.48 -16.71
C TYR A 117 -0.71 8.08 -16.99
N PRO A 118 -0.07 7.85 -18.15
CA PRO A 118 0.59 6.59 -18.44
C PRO A 118 1.68 6.29 -17.41
N SER A 119 1.65 5.10 -16.83
CA SER A 119 2.78 4.59 -16.08
C SER A 119 3.93 4.32 -17.05
N ARG A 120 5.05 5.01 -16.89
CA ARG A 120 6.23 4.83 -17.72
C ARG A 120 7.22 3.82 -17.14
N TYR A 121 6.81 3.15 -16.07
CA TYR A 121 7.59 2.11 -15.44
C TYR A 121 7.88 0.97 -16.41
N ARG A 122 9.10 0.48 -16.39
CA ARG A 122 9.53 -0.68 -17.19
C ARG A 122 10.10 -1.75 -16.28
N PRO A 123 9.53 -2.97 -16.28
CA PRO A 123 10.04 -4.05 -15.43
C PRO A 123 11.51 -4.35 -15.69
N THR A 124 12.26 -4.49 -14.61
CA THR A 124 13.67 -4.87 -14.64
C THR A 124 13.82 -6.36 -14.93
N TRP A 125 12.87 -7.20 -14.52
CA TRP A 125 12.84 -8.63 -14.79
C TRP A 125 12.42 -8.91 -16.25
N PRO A 126 13.33 -9.39 -17.13
CA PRO A 126 13.03 -9.48 -18.56
C PRO A 126 11.83 -10.37 -18.90
N ALA A 127 11.73 -11.55 -18.27
CA ALA A 127 10.65 -12.49 -18.51
C ALA A 127 9.27 -12.01 -18.02
N TYR A 128 9.20 -10.95 -17.22
CA TYR A 128 7.94 -10.37 -16.75
C TYR A 128 7.40 -9.26 -17.65
N ARG A 129 8.20 -8.73 -18.58
CA ARG A 129 7.84 -7.55 -19.40
C ARG A 129 6.60 -7.78 -20.27
N GLU A 130 6.46 -8.94 -20.87
CA GLU A 130 5.30 -9.27 -21.69
C GLU A 130 4.03 -9.42 -20.83
N GLU A 131 4.12 -10.16 -19.72
CA GLU A 131 3.03 -10.25 -18.75
C GLU A 131 2.61 -8.86 -18.24
N PHE A 132 3.56 -8.03 -17.85
CA PHE A 132 3.31 -6.66 -17.39
C PHE A 132 2.59 -5.82 -18.46
N ALA A 133 3.03 -5.88 -19.71
CA ALA A 133 2.43 -5.14 -20.82
C ALA A 133 0.98 -5.58 -21.12
N SER A 134 0.59 -6.79 -20.74
CA SER A 134 -0.77 -7.31 -20.90
C SER A 134 -1.79 -6.75 -19.90
N TYR A 135 -1.33 -6.05 -18.87
CA TYR A 135 -2.19 -5.48 -17.82
C TYR A 135 -2.64 -4.04 -18.12
N ASP A 136 -3.36 -3.81 -19.24
CA ASP A 136 -3.74 -2.48 -19.75
C ASP A 136 -4.23 -1.51 -18.67
N ALA A 137 -5.14 -1.96 -17.80
CA ALA A 137 -5.68 -1.12 -16.73
C ALA A 137 -4.60 -0.64 -15.74
N ASN A 138 -3.56 -1.46 -15.51
CA ASN A 138 -2.48 -1.15 -14.59
C ASN A 138 -1.45 -0.18 -15.19
N LEU A 139 -1.40 -0.05 -16.51
CA LEU A 139 -0.47 0.87 -17.21
C LEU A 139 -0.89 2.35 -17.12
N THR A 140 -2.00 2.65 -16.48
CA THR A 140 -2.45 4.03 -16.24
C THR A 140 -2.49 4.31 -14.73
N ALA A 141 -1.66 5.23 -14.26
CA ALA A 141 -1.74 5.74 -12.90
C ALA A 141 -3.01 6.58 -12.72
N ARG A 142 -3.65 6.47 -11.55
CA ARG A 142 -4.94 7.11 -11.22
C ARG A 142 -4.86 7.79 -9.88
N VAL A 143 -5.30 9.06 -9.83
CA VAL A 143 -5.29 9.87 -8.61
C VAL A 143 -6.58 10.69 -8.55
N ARG A 144 -7.16 10.85 -7.36
CA ARG A 144 -8.19 11.86 -7.11
C ARG A 144 -7.61 12.97 -6.25
N LEU A 145 -7.53 14.17 -6.80
CA LEU A 145 -7.04 15.36 -6.13
C LEU A 145 -8.21 16.21 -5.61
N PHE A 146 -8.17 16.52 -4.33
CA PHE A 146 -9.06 17.46 -3.66
C PHE A 146 -8.26 18.72 -3.34
N SER A 147 -8.71 19.87 -3.81
CA SER A 147 -8.09 21.17 -3.55
C SER A 147 -9.09 22.13 -2.91
N GLY A 148 -8.72 22.73 -1.78
CA GLY A 148 -9.56 23.64 -1.01
C GLY A 148 -9.42 25.11 -1.42
N ALA A 149 -8.53 25.45 -2.36
CA ALA A 149 -8.25 26.80 -2.80
C ALA A 149 -8.05 26.86 -4.32
N PRO A 150 -8.03 28.06 -4.95
CA PRO A 150 -7.74 28.22 -6.38
C PRO A 150 -6.33 27.73 -6.77
N GLY A 151 -5.31 27.96 -5.92
CA GLY A 151 -3.95 27.39 -6.02
C GLY A 151 -3.80 26.14 -5.16
N LEU A 152 -2.69 25.39 -5.34
CA LEU A 152 -2.41 24.27 -4.47
C LEU A 152 -1.83 24.74 -3.12
N ARG A 153 -2.33 24.15 -2.05
CA ARG A 153 -1.76 24.18 -0.71
C ARG A 153 -0.77 23.02 -0.55
N PRO A 154 -0.08 22.85 0.59
CA PRO A 154 0.69 21.65 0.83
C PRO A 154 -0.17 20.41 0.59
N VAL A 155 0.35 19.44 -0.19
CA VAL A 155 -0.39 18.26 -0.62
C VAL A 155 0.01 17.04 0.20
N VAL A 156 -0.97 16.33 0.74
CA VAL A 156 -0.79 14.99 1.28
C VAL A 156 -1.19 13.95 0.25
N VAL A 157 -0.24 13.12 -0.17
CA VAL A 157 -0.50 11.95 -1.01
C VAL A 157 -0.90 10.79 -0.11
N CYS A 158 -2.15 10.35 -0.23
CA CYS A 158 -2.73 9.28 0.57
C CYS A 158 -2.64 7.94 -0.16
N LEU A 159 -2.05 6.93 0.50
CA LEU A 159 -1.78 5.60 -0.02
C LEU A 159 -2.61 4.56 0.74
N HIS A 160 -3.54 3.94 0.05
CA HIS A 160 -4.51 3.02 0.63
C HIS A 160 -3.94 1.64 0.99
N GLY A 161 -4.67 0.87 1.79
CA GLY A 161 -4.36 -0.51 2.14
C GLY A 161 -4.71 -1.52 1.04
N TRP A 162 -4.29 -2.76 1.22
CA TRP A 162 -4.58 -3.85 0.30
C TRP A 162 -6.09 -4.07 0.11
N GLY A 163 -6.50 -4.25 -1.15
CA GLY A 163 -7.90 -4.45 -1.51
C GLY A 163 -8.75 -3.18 -1.63
N ALA A 164 -8.23 -2.02 -1.22
CA ALA A 164 -8.86 -0.71 -1.34
C ALA A 164 -8.59 -0.05 -2.72
N GLY A 165 -8.46 1.25 -2.81
CA GLY A 165 -8.23 1.98 -4.06
C GLY A 165 -9.52 2.46 -4.74
N ARG A 166 -10.65 2.42 -4.04
CA ARG A 166 -11.90 3.04 -4.51
C ARG A 166 -12.03 4.43 -3.89
N PRO A 167 -12.07 5.52 -4.68
CA PRO A 167 -12.01 6.88 -4.15
C PRO A 167 -13.01 7.19 -3.04
N TRP A 168 -14.26 6.70 -3.14
CA TRP A 168 -15.27 6.92 -2.10
C TRP A 168 -14.96 6.25 -0.76
N LEU A 169 -14.24 5.11 -0.79
CA LEU A 169 -13.79 4.40 0.41
C LEU A 169 -12.56 5.08 1.00
N ASP A 170 -11.61 5.42 0.15
CA ASP A 170 -10.34 6.04 0.56
C ASP A 170 -10.59 7.46 1.10
N GLU A 171 -11.56 8.22 0.54
CA GLU A 171 -12.00 9.51 1.05
C GLU A 171 -12.46 9.44 2.52
N ARG A 172 -13.20 8.37 2.87
CA ARG A 172 -13.63 8.13 4.24
C ARG A 172 -12.50 7.61 5.13
N ALA A 173 -11.66 6.72 4.60
CA ALA A 173 -10.54 6.14 5.34
C ALA A 173 -9.54 7.22 5.75
N PHE A 174 -9.20 8.12 4.84
CA PHE A 174 -8.27 9.23 5.08
C PHE A 174 -8.92 10.48 5.64
N VAL A 175 -10.23 10.45 5.94
CA VAL A 175 -10.96 11.59 6.52
C VAL A 175 -10.68 12.89 5.72
N VAL A 176 -10.80 12.83 4.40
CA VAL A 176 -10.44 13.93 3.48
C VAL A 176 -10.98 15.30 3.92
N PRO A 177 -12.27 15.44 4.36
CA PRO A 177 -12.78 16.73 4.83
C PRO A 177 -12.00 17.31 6.02
N TYR A 178 -11.42 16.47 6.88
CA TYR A 178 -10.58 16.92 7.99
C TYR A 178 -9.23 17.44 7.49
N LEU A 179 -8.58 16.72 6.58
CA LEU A 179 -7.29 17.13 6.00
C LEU A 179 -7.42 18.46 5.26
N LEU A 180 -8.50 18.64 4.47
CA LEU A 180 -8.81 19.90 3.81
C LEU A 180 -9.02 21.06 4.81
N ARG A 181 -9.69 20.78 5.92
CA ARG A 181 -9.97 21.79 6.98
C ARG A 181 -8.71 22.25 7.69
N ILE A 182 -7.72 21.39 7.86
CA ILE A 182 -6.44 21.78 8.48
C ILE A 182 -5.46 22.42 7.49
N GLY A 183 -5.88 22.69 6.25
CA GLY A 183 -5.09 23.45 5.28
C GLY A 183 -4.30 22.61 4.27
N LEU A 184 -4.50 21.30 4.23
CA LEU A 184 -3.85 20.44 3.24
C LEU A 184 -4.76 20.15 2.04
N ASP A 185 -4.20 20.09 0.85
CA ASP A 185 -4.83 19.44 -0.29
C ASP A 185 -4.53 17.94 -0.27
N VAL A 186 -5.42 17.12 -0.86
CA VAL A 186 -5.37 15.67 -0.69
C VAL A 186 -5.34 14.97 -2.04
N ALA A 187 -4.32 14.16 -2.30
CA ALA A 187 -4.22 13.32 -3.48
C ALA A 187 -4.40 11.84 -3.09
N LEU A 188 -5.56 11.25 -3.40
CA LEU A 188 -5.81 9.82 -3.21
C LEU A 188 -5.22 9.05 -4.38
N PHE A 189 -4.08 8.41 -4.17
CA PHE A 189 -3.35 7.65 -5.19
C PHE A 189 -3.78 6.18 -5.20
N GLN A 190 -4.04 5.63 -6.38
CA GLN A 190 -4.34 4.21 -6.54
C GLN A 190 -3.07 3.42 -6.79
N LEU A 191 -2.71 2.54 -5.86
CA LEU A 191 -1.58 1.62 -5.98
C LEU A 191 -1.74 0.69 -7.20
N PRO A 192 -0.64 0.17 -7.80
CA PRO A 192 -0.72 -0.79 -8.88
C PRO A 192 -1.68 -1.96 -8.57
N PHE A 193 -2.41 -2.43 -9.56
CA PHE A 193 -3.39 -3.53 -9.46
C PHE A 193 -4.57 -3.30 -8.51
N HIS A 194 -4.79 -2.06 -8.06
CA HIS A 194 -5.91 -1.69 -7.19
C HIS A 194 -6.89 -0.73 -7.87
N GLY A 195 -8.13 -0.72 -7.36
CA GLY A 195 -9.16 0.19 -7.85
C GLY A 195 -9.38 0.10 -9.36
N GLN A 196 -9.25 1.21 -10.07
CA GLN A 196 -9.37 1.28 -11.53
C GLN A 196 -8.16 0.68 -12.26
N ARG A 197 -7.06 0.40 -11.57
CA ARG A 197 -5.86 -0.26 -12.11
C ARG A 197 -5.96 -1.79 -12.03
N THR A 198 -7.07 -2.33 -11.53
CA THR A 198 -7.31 -3.77 -11.46
C THR A 198 -7.55 -4.30 -12.86
N PRO A 199 -6.75 -5.26 -13.38
CA PRO A 199 -6.96 -5.83 -14.70
C PRO A 199 -8.32 -6.53 -14.83
N ALA A 200 -8.90 -6.52 -16.03
CA ALA A 200 -10.10 -7.27 -16.34
C ALA A 200 -9.89 -8.76 -16.00
N GLY A 201 -10.91 -9.39 -15.43
CA GLY A 201 -10.83 -10.79 -15.01
C GLY A 201 -10.18 -11.03 -13.65
N SER A 202 -9.55 -10.02 -13.03
CA SER A 202 -9.08 -10.16 -11.64
C SER A 202 -10.26 -10.34 -10.69
N PRO A 203 -10.19 -11.26 -9.71
CA PRO A 203 -11.32 -11.55 -8.83
C PRO A 203 -11.69 -10.39 -7.90
N ARG A 204 -10.74 -9.48 -7.63
CA ARG A 204 -10.92 -8.29 -6.76
C ARG A 204 -9.76 -7.33 -6.90
N SER A 205 -9.97 -6.09 -6.43
CA SER A 205 -8.91 -5.09 -6.23
C SER A 205 -7.77 -5.66 -5.40
N GLY A 206 -6.52 -5.49 -5.84
CA GLY A 206 -5.32 -5.95 -5.13
C GLY A 206 -5.08 -7.47 -5.18
N ALA A 207 -5.81 -8.24 -5.97
CA ALA A 207 -5.60 -9.69 -6.05
C ALA A 207 -4.20 -10.07 -6.56
N LEU A 208 -3.59 -9.19 -7.34
CA LEU A 208 -2.29 -9.43 -7.98
C LEU A 208 -1.12 -8.75 -7.24
N PHE A 209 -1.39 -7.83 -6.31
CA PHE A 209 -0.35 -7.08 -5.59
C PHE A 209 -0.80 -6.68 -4.17
N PRO A 210 -0.01 -6.98 -3.12
CA PRO A 210 1.06 -7.98 -3.11
C PRO A 210 0.48 -9.39 -3.23
N GLY A 211 1.29 -10.33 -3.73
CA GLY A 211 0.83 -11.68 -3.99
C GLY A 211 1.96 -12.72 -4.03
N PRO A 212 1.63 -14.00 -4.32
CA PRO A 212 2.58 -15.10 -4.30
C PRO A 212 3.61 -15.04 -5.45
N ASN A 213 3.35 -14.27 -6.51
CA ASN A 213 4.36 -14.00 -7.53
C ASN A 213 5.28 -12.88 -7.02
N LEU A 214 6.48 -13.25 -6.54
CA LEU A 214 7.42 -12.33 -5.93
C LEU A 214 8.00 -11.35 -6.95
N VAL A 215 8.25 -11.78 -8.17
CA VAL A 215 8.69 -10.90 -9.26
C VAL A 215 7.67 -9.79 -9.47
N ARG A 216 6.39 -10.15 -9.68
CA ARG A 216 5.32 -9.16 -9.83
C ARG A 216 5.21 -8.26 -8.61
N THR A 217 5.38 -8.79 -7.40
CA THR A 217 5.33 -8.00 -6.18
C THR A 217 6.47 -6.98 -6.11
N ASN A 218 7.71 -7.38 -6.40
CA ASN A 218 8.87 -6.48 -6.42
C ASN A 218 8.71 -5.38 -7.49
N GLU A 219 8.34 -5.78 -8.71
CA GLU A 219 8.11 -4.85 -9.82
C GLU A 219 6.95 -3.88 -9.55
N SER A 220 5.90 -4.33 -8.83
CA SER A 220 4.78 -3.45 -8.45
C SER A 220 5.18 -2.38 -7.45
N PHE A 221 6.11 -2.64 -6.54
CA PHE A 221 6.68 -1.60 -5.69
C PHE A 221 7.53 -0.61 -6.48
N GLY A 222 8.33 -1.10 -7.45
CA GLY A 222 9.06 -0.25 -8.39
C GLY A 222 8.09 0.66 -9.17
N GLN A 223 7.03 0.10 -9.73
CA GLN A 223 5.99 0.85 -10.44
C GLN A 223 5.31 1.87 -9.52
N ALA A 224 4.96 1.49 -8.28
CA ALA A 224 4.32 2.41 -7.34
C ALA A 224 5.20 3.65 -7.06
N VAL A 225 6.49 3.45 -6.80
CA VAL A 225 7.43 4.55 -6.54
C VAL A 225 7.62 5.42 -7.79
N SER A 226 7.80 4.82 -8.97
CA SER A 226 7.92 5.55 -10.23
C SER A 226 6.69 6.44 -10.48
N ASP A 227 5.48 5.89 -10.34
CA ASP A 227 4.23 6.63 -10.53
C ASP A 227 4.03 7.72 -9.45
N LEU A 228 4.46 7.48 -8.20
CA LEU A 228 4.40 8.49 -7.12
C LEU A 228 5.35 9.66 -7.37
N ARG A 229 6.56 9.39 -7.85
CA ARG A 229 7.52 10.42 -8.25
C ARG A 229 7.00 11.25 -9.43
N ALA A 230 6.39 10.59 -10.43
CA ALA A 230 5.73 11.27 -11.54
C ALA A 230 4.60 12.19 -11.06
N LEU A 231 3.76 11.72 -10.12
CA LEU A 231 2.73 12.57 -9.49
C LEU A 231 3.36 13.76 -8.77
N ALA A 232 4.42 13.55 -8.00
CA ALA A 232 5.09 14.62 -7.27
C ALA A 232 5.66 15.69 -8.20
N LEU A 233 6.27 15.31 -9.32
CA LEU A 233 6.73 16.24 -10.37
C LEU A 233 5.56 17.08 -10.89
N HIS A 234 4.45 16.46 -11.24
CA HIS A 234 3.25 17.17 -11.71
C HIS A 234 2.69 18.15 -10.66
N LEU A 235 2.56 17.70 -9.39
CA LEU A 235 2.03 18.56 -8.32
C LEU A 235 2.94 19.77 -8.04
N ARG A 236 4.27 19.60 -8.08
CA ARG A 236 5.23 20.71 -7.93
C ARG A 236 5.09 21.73 -9.07
N ARG A 237 4.95 21.27 -10.32
CA ARG A 237 4.68 22.16 -11.44
C ARG A 237 3.37 22.91 -11.34
N ARG A 238 2.37 22.32 -10.72
CA ARG A 238 1.11 22.99 -10.39
C ARG A 238 1.23 23.97 -9.21
N GLY A 239 2.42 24.14 -8.65
CA GLY A 239 2.68 25.08 -7.58
C GLY A 239 2.42 24.55 -6.17
N ALA A 240 2.39 23.22 -5.97
CA ALA A 240 2.32 22.66 -4.62
C ALA A 240 3.56 23.06 -3.81
N PRO A 241 3.42 23.82 -2.72
CA PRO A 241 4.57 24.35 -1.96
C PRO A 241 5.28 23.25 -1.18
N ALA A 242 4.60 22.18 -0.86
CA ALA A 242 5.14 21.01 -0.17
C ALA A 242 4.33 19.77 -0.53
N ILE A 243 4.98 18.60 -0.56
CA ILE A 243 4.34 17.30 -0.79
C ILE A 243 4.80 16.36 0.32
N GLY A 244 3.85 15.71 0.98
CA GLY A 244 4.13 14.64 1.93
C GLY A 244 3.27 13.42 1.65
N ALA A 245 3.52 12.33 2.35
CA ALA A 245 2.81 11.07 2.18
C ALA A 245 2.14 10.61 3.49
N LEU A 246 0.96 10.02 3.38
CA LEU A 246 0.24 9.38 4.47
C LEU A 246 -0.32 8.04 3.99
N GLY A 247 0.19 6.93 4.50
CA GLY A 247 -0.19 5.61 4.04
C GLY A 247 -0.79 4.72 5.13
N MET A 248 -1.73 3.85 4.75
CA MET A 248 -2.33 2.85 5.64
C MET A 248 -1.92 1.44 5.22
N SER A 249 -1.49 0.60 6.16
CA SER A 249 -1.22 -0.83 5.91
C SER A 249 -0.20 -1.01 4.76
N LEU A 250 -0.60 -1.58 3.61
CA LEU A 250 0.21 -1.63 2.38
C LEU A 250 0.66 -0.22 1.94
N GLY A 251 -0.23 0.77 2.05
CA GLY A 251 0.11 2.17 1.79
C GLY A 251 1.15 2.70 2.78
N GLY A 252 1.10 2.26 4.04
CA GLY A 252 2.12 2.57 5.07
C GLY A 252 3.49 2.01 4.70
N TYR A 253 3.53 0.77 4.19
CA TYR A 253 4.74 0.17 3.62
C TYR A 253 5.30 1.02 2.47
N THR A 254 4.42 1.36 1.51
CA THR A 254 4.82 2.15 0.33
C THR A 254 5.29 3.56 0.72
N THR A 255 4.65 4.18 1.74
CA THR A 255 5.10 5.46 2.30
C THR A 255 6.49 5.35 2.92
N ALA A 256 6.73 4.29 3.70
CA ALA A 256 8.04 4.07 4.33
C ALA A 256 9.14 3.79 3.29
N LEU A 257 8.81 3.04 2.25
CA LEU A 257 9.72 2.83 1.11
C LEU A 257 10.04 4.14 0.41
N TRP A 258 9.03 4.96 0.10
CA TRP A 258 9.22 6.24 -0.58
C TRP A 258 10.06 7.21 0.26
N ALA A 259 9.83 7.29 1.57
CA ALA A 259 10.62 8.11 2.50
C ALA A 259 12.10 7.66 2.65
N GLY A 260 12.39 6.40 2.31
CA GLY A 260 13.77 5.89 2.25
C GLY A 260 14.46 6.11 0.89
N LEU A 261 13.70 6.50 -0.13
CA LEU A 261 14.22 6.72 -1.48
C LEU A 261 14.38 8.20 -1.82
N ASP A 262 13.49 9.07 -1.33
CA ASP A 262 13.43 10.49 -1.64
C ASP A 262 13.54 11.34 -0.38
N ASP A 263 14.32 12.41 -0.43
CA ASP A 263 14.56 13.36 0.66
C ASP A 263 13.73 14.65 0.53
N ASP A 264 13.03 14.82 -0.58
CA ASP A 264 12.23 15.99 -0.92
C ASP A 264 10.75 15.90 -0.47
N LEU A 265 10.38 14.82 0.24
CA LEU A 265 9.11 14.75 0.95
C LEU A 265 9.12 15.68 2.17
N ALA A 266 8.06 16.47 2.33
CA ALA A 266 7.92 17.36 3.48
C ALA A 266 7.66 16.58 4.79
N PHE A 267 6.94 15.47 4.70
CA PHE A 267 6.62 14.57 5.83
C PHE A 267 6.25 13.18 5.33
N ALA A 268 6.32 12.19 6.22
CA ALA A 268 5.80 10.85 5.97
C ALA A 268 5.08 10.28 7.20
N GLY A 269 3.84 9.84 7.00
CA GLY A 269 3.02 9.22 8.03
C GLY A 269 2.63 7.77 7.67
N ALA A 270 2.81 6.84 8.59
CA ALA A 270 2.47 5.43 8.41
C ALA A 270 1.42 5.00 9.45
N ILE A 271 0.21 4.69 9.01
CA ILE A 271 -0.90 4.27 9.86
C ILE A 271 -1.07 2.75 9.73
N ILE A 272 -1.07 2.03 10.87
CA ILE A 272 -1.15 0.56 10.92
C ILE A 272 -0.26 -0.11 9.84
N PRO A 273 1.02 0.26 9.74
CA PRO A 273 1.82 -0.10 8.58
C PRO A 273 2.14 -1.60 8.52
N ALA A 274 2.09 -2.18 7.33
CA ALA A 274 2.98 -3.29 7.00
C ALA A 274 4.40 -2.72 6.89
N VAL A 275 5.42 -3.48 7.26
CA VAL A 275 6.82 -3.02 7.23
C VAL A 275 7.78 -4.10 6.73
N SER A 276 7.56 -5.35 7.09
CA SER A 276 8.26 -6.49 6.53
C SER A 276 7.28 -7.46 5.88
N MET A 277 7.29 -7.53 4.55
CA MET A 277 6.46 -8.48 3.79
C MET A 277 6.88 -9.93 4.09
N ALA A 278 8.17 -10.18 4.21
CA ALA A 278 8.69 -11.50 4.55
C ALA A 278 8.15 -11.98 5.91
N HIS A 279 8.26 -11.15 6.94
CA HIS A 279 7.75 -11.46 8.27
C HIS A 279 6.23 -11.70 8.26
N LEU A 280 5.46 -10.87 7.57
CA LEU A 280 4.00 -11.03 7.48
C LEU A 280 3.60 -12.31 6.75
N PHE A 281 4.17 -12.58 5.57
CA PHE A 281 3.87 -13.80 4.84
C PHE A 281 4.31 -15.06 5.58
N TRP A 282 5.48 -14.98 6.25
CA TRP A 282 6.02 -16.09 6.99
C TRP A 282 5.21 -16.40 8.24
N SER A 283 4.84 -15.41 9.04
CA SER A 283 4.05 -15.60 10.27
C SER A 283 2.59 -15.95 9.99
N HIS A 284 1.94 -15.25 9.02
CA HIS A 284 0.57 -15.56 8.66
C HIS A 284 0.42 -16.92 7.96
N GLY A 285 1.46 -17.38 7.28
CA GLY A 285 1.53 -18.72 6.68
C GLY A 285 1.73 -19.85 7.67
N ALA A 286 2.03 -19.57 8.94
CA ALA A 286 2.32 -20.59 9.95
C ALA A 286 1.25 -21.69 10.02
N GLY A 287 1.67 -22.95 9.97
CA GLY A 287 0.79 -24.12 9.99
C GLY A 287 0.02 -24.39 8.69
N SER A 288 0.18 -23.58 7.63
CA SER A 288 -0.45 -23.83 6.33
C SER A 288 0.29 -24.92 5.52
N PRO A 289 -0.41 -25.65 4.64
CA PRO A 289 0.25 -26.60 3.74
C PRO A 289 1.29 -25.96 2.82
N ALA A 290 1.04 -24.70 2.39
CA ALA A 290 1.96 -23.93 1.57
C ALA A 290 3.27 -23.64 2.29
N ARG A 291 3.19 -23.18 3.56
CA ARG A 291 4.36 -22.93 4.40
C ARG A 291 5.15 -24.22 4.63
N ARG A 292 4.51 -25.34 5.01
CA ARG A 292 5.19 -26.64 5.20
C ARG A 292 5.86 -27.15 3.93
N ARG A 293 5.26 -26.88 2.74
CA ARG A 293 5.90 -27.21 1.46
C ARG A 293 7.14 -26.36 1.23
N ALA A 294 7.07 -25.07 1.48
CA ALA A 294 8.19 -24.16 1.37
C ALA A 294 9.36 -24.55 2.30
N GLU A 295 9.05 -24.86 3.55
CA GLU A 295 10.05 -25.34 4.54
C GLU A 295 10.74 -26.64 4.10
N ARG A 296 9.97 -27.62 3.60
CA ARG A 296 10.56 -28.85 3.06
C ARG A 296 11.45 -28.62 1.83
N ALA A 297 11.20 -27.58 1.07
CA ALA A 297 12.03 -27.16 -0.04
C ALA A 297 13.18 -26.23 0.38
N GLY A 298 13.49 -26.14 1.67
CA GLY A 298 14.61 -25.32 2.19
C GLY A 298 14.39 -23.82 2.11
N VAL A 299 13.14 -23.36 1.95
CA VAL A 299 12.79 -21.94 2.04
C VAL A 299 12.74 -21.53 3.50
N THR A 300 13.42 -20.44 3.85
CA THR A 300 13.43 -19.84 5.18
C THR A 300 12.86 -18.42 5.18
N ALA A 301 12.60 -17.87 6.37
CA ALA A 301 12.17 -16.47 6.50
C ALA A 301 13.22 -15.49 5.97
N GLU A 302 14.49 -15.79 6.24
CA GLU A 302 15.63 -14.97 5.82
C GLU A 302 15.77 -14.95 4.29
N LEU A 303 15.61 -16.11 3.65
CA LEU A 303 15.66 -16.20 2.19
C LEU A 303 14.50 -15.43 1.54
N LEU A 304 13.31 -15.48 2.15
CA LEU A 304 12.17 -14.69 1.70
C LEU A 304 12.42 -13.19 1.91
N ASP A 305 13.05 -12.80 3.03
CA ASP A 305 13.43 -11.42 3.30
C ASP A 305 14.47 -10.89 2.28
N GLU A 306 15.45 -11.72 1.91
CA GLU A 306 16.40 -11.38 0.84
C GLU A 306 15.70 -11.21 -0.53
N ALA A 307 14.72 -12.05 -0.85
CA ALA A 307 13.97 -11.93 -2.11
C ALA A 307 13.11 -10.66 -2.17
N PHE A 308 12.76 -10.07 -1.04
CA PHE A 308 12.05 -8.79 -0.91
C PHE A 308 12.95 -7.60 -0.59
N ALA A 309 14.26 -7.81 -0.38
CA ALA A 309 15.17 -6.78 0.13
C ALA A 309 15.17 -5.50 -0.71
N VAL A 310 14.98 -5.62 -2.03
CA VAL A 310 15.04 -4.48 -2.96
C VAL A 310 14.03 -3.37 -2.65
N HIS A 311 12.87 -3.71 -2.13
CA HIS A 311 11.84 -2.72 -1.77
C HIS A 311 11.57 -2.66 -0.25
N ALA A 312 12.29 -3.44 0.56
CA ALA A 312 12.07 -3.46 2.01
C ALA A 312 12.45 -2.11 2.65
N PRO A 313 11.50 -1.39 3.29
CA PRO A 313 11.79 -0.09 3.88
C PRO A 313 12.83 -0.17 5.01
N LEU A 314 12.87 -1.29 5.74
CA LEU A 314 13.85 -1.50 6.82
C LEU A 314 15.29 -1.73 6.33
N ARG A 315 15.50 -1.97 5.03
CA ARG A 315 16.83 -2.14 4.41
C ARG A 315 17.41 -0.82 3.90
N ARG A 316 16.71 0.31 4.09
CA ARG A 316 17.09 1.63 3.63
C ARG A 316 17.01 2.63 4.77
N PRO A 317 18.02 3.49 4.97
CA PRO A 317 17.88 4.59 5.92
C PRO A 317 16.72 5.50 5.46
N VAL A 318 15.93 6.00 6.41
CA VAL A 318 14.97 7.06 6.11
C VAL A 318 15.74 8.35 5.78
N ARG A 319 15.25 9.10 4.78
CA ARG A 319 15.91 10.34 4.34
C ARG A 319 15.34 11.60 4.96
N LEU A 320 14.25 11.47 5.72
CA LEU A 320 13.60 12.59 6.41
C LEU A 320 14.07 12.68 7.86
N ALA A 321 14.14 13.89 8.37
CA ALA A 321 14.37 14.12 9.79
C ALA A 321 13.21 13.58 10.64
N ARG A 322 13.51 13.10 11.83
CA ARG A 322 12.58 12.43 12.74
C ARG A 322 11.29 13.23 13.00
N GLU A 323 11.40 14.55 13.08
CA GLU A 323 10.29 15.48 13.33
C GLU A 323 9.28 15.55 12.18
N ARG A 324 9.65 15.04 11.01
CA ARG A 324 8.79 14.94 9.81
C ARG A 324 8.07 13.60 9.70
N LEU A 325 8.26 12.70 10.66
CA LEU A 325 7.80 11.33 10.62
C LEU A 325 6.73 11.08 11.69
N LEU A 326 5.72 10.27 11.33
CA LEU A 326 4.67 9.80 12.23
C LEU A 326 4.39 8.33 12.02
N ILE A 327 4.20 7.60 13.09
CA ILE A 327 3.64 6.24 13.06
C ILE A 327 2.39 6.21 13.93
N ALA A 328 1.30 5.64 13.41
CA ALA A 328 0.12 5.31 14.20
C ALA A 328 -0.15 3.80 14.11
N ALA A 329 -0.32 3.16 15.25
CA ALA A 329 -0.47 1.70 15.32
C ALA A 329 -1.65 1.29 16.21
N ALA A 330 -2.35 0.22 15.83
CA ALA A 330 -3.49 -0.29 16.60
C ALA A 330 -3.02 -1.42 17.53
N ARG A 331 -3.30 -1.29 18.84
CA ARG A 331 -2.85 -2.26 19.88
C ARG A 331 -3.39 -3.68 19.65
N GLY A 332 -4.56 -3.81 19.03
CA GLY A 332 -5.20 -5.09 18.75
C GLY A 332 -5.03 -5.58 17.32
N ASP A 333 -4.17 -4.96 16.51
CA ASP A 333 -3.93 -5.34 15.13
C ASP A 333 -3.35 -6.75 15.03
N ARG A 334 -3.98 -7.59 14.20
CA ARG A 334 -3.55 -8.96 13.92
C ARG A 334 -3.19 -9.19 12.46
N ILE A 335 -3.44 -8.22 11.61
CA ILE A 335 -3.08 -8.25 10.18
C ILE A 335 -1.67 -7.68 10.00
N THR A 336 -1.41 -6.49 10.55
CA THR A 336 -0.06 -5.94 10.70
C THR A 336 0.19 -5.74 12.20
N PRO A 337 0.67 -6.77 12.90
CA PRO A 337 0.78 -6.74 14.35
C PRO A 337 1.62 -5.55 14.86
N PRO A 338 1.43 -5.12 16.12
CA PRO A 338 2.14 -3.98 16.72
C PRO A 338 3.65 -3.99 16.49
N GLU A 339 4.25 -5.17 16.43
CA GLU A 339 5.67 -5.37 16.17
C GLU A 339 6.12 -4.77 14.82
N GLN A 340 5.23 -4.72 13.82
CA GLN A 340 5.52 -4.07 12.54
C GLN A 340 5.76 -2.57 12.75
N ALA A 341 4.90 -1.90 13.48
CA ALA A 341 5.03 -0.49 13.80
C ALA A 341 6.26 -0.21 14.68
N GLU A 342 6.56 -1.09 15.64
CA GLU A 342 7.74 -0.97 16.50
C GLU A 342 9.05 -1.14 15.71
N MET A 343 9.11 -2.07 14.75
CA MET A 343 10.26 -2.20 13.84
C MET A 343 10.49 -0.90 13.07
N LEU A 344 9.44 -0.31 12.51
CA LEU A 344 9.54 0.94 11.78
C LEU A 344 9.94 2.11 12.70
N TRP A 345 9.39 2.16 13.90
CA TRP A 345 9.67 3.20 14.88
C TRP A 345 11.14 3.23 15.26
N ARG A 346 11.74 2.08 15.60
CA ARG A 346 13.18 2.00 15.86
C ARG A 346 14.01 2.37 14.64
N HIS A 347 13.60 1.89 13.47
CA HIS A 347 14.31 2.14 12.20
C HIS A 347 14.28 3.63 11.81
N TRP A 348 13.20 4.34 12.10
CA TRP A 348 13.04 5.76 11.82
C TRP A 348 13.64 6.69 12.90
N GLY A 349 14.36 6.15 13.89
CA GLY A 349 14.98 6.93 14.98
C GLY A 349 13.97 7.45 15.99
N GLU A 350 12.94 6.65 16.26
CA GLU A 350 11.95 6.91 17.33
C GLU A 350 11.13 8.21 17.13
N PRO A 351 10.45 8.38 16.00
CA PRO A 351 9.59 9.52 15.76
C PRO A 351 8.34 9.50 16.64
N GLU A 352 7.40 10.43 16.43
CA GLU A 352 6.10 10.40 17.09
C GLU A 352 5.38 9.08 16.79
N LEU A 353 5.06 8.31 17.85
CA LEU A 353 4.32 7.05 17.80
C LEU A 353 2.98 7.20 18.53
N CYS A 354 1.89 7.09 17.79
CA CYS A 354 0.53 7.15 18.32
C CYS A 354 -0.10 5.76 18.37
N TRP A 355 -0.37 5.26 19.58
CA TRP A 355 -1.12 4.02 19.77
C TRP A 355 -2.62 4.29 19.81
N ILE A 356 -3.37 3.59 18.95
CA ILE A 356 -4.84 3.68 18.89
C ILE A 356 -5.50 2.38 19.37
N ALA A 357 -6.70 2.49 19.91
CA ALA A 357 -7.52 1.34 20.27
C ALA A 357 -8.14 0.68 19.05
N GLY A 358 -8.38 -0.63 19.13
CA GLY A 358 -8.99 -1.43 18.06
C GLY A 358 -8.01 -2.36 17.38
N GLY A 359 -8.38 -2.86 16.21
CA GLY A 359 -7.60 -3.71 15.33
C GLY A 359 -7.31 -3.05 13.99
N HIS A 360 -6.86 -3.84 13.03
CA HIS A 360 -6.51 -3.36 11.68
C HIS A 360 -7.72 -2.75 10.95
N LEU A 361 -8.83 -3.47 10.97
CA LEU A 361 -10.07 -3.05 10.28
C LEU A 361 -10.97 -2.19 11.16
N THR A 362 -10.85 -2.30 12.48
CA THR A 362 -11.68 -1.61 13.46
C THR A 362 -10.86 -0.58 14.24
N GLN A 363 -10.43 0.48 13.56
CA GLN A 363 -9.65 1.58 14.14
C GLN A 363 -10.56 2.54 14.90
N LEU A 364 -11.00 2.15 16.10
CA LEU A 364 -12.06 2.86 16.84
C LEU A 364 -11.62 4.23 17.37
N ALA A 365 -10.33 4.43 17.60
CA ALA A 365 -9.77 5.70 18.06
C ALA A 365 -8.88 6.37 17.00
N ARG A 366 -9.14 6.16 15.71
CA ARG A 366 -8.32 6.74 14.63
C ARG A 366 -8.23 8.27 14.65
N GLY A 367 -9.16 8.95 15.32
CA GLY A 367 -9.08 10.39 15.53
C GLY A 367 -7.81 10.82 16.26
N ASP A 368 -7.24 9.97 17.13
CA ASP A 368 -5.97 10.25 17.82
C ASP A 368 -4.80 10.28 16.82
N ALA A 369 -4.77 9.33 15.87
CA ALA A 369 -3.78 9.31 14.80
C ALA A 369 -3.81 10.58 13.94
N TYR A 370 -5.01 11.07 13.59
CA TYR A 370 -5.15 12.32 12.82
C TYR A 370 -4.82 13.56 13.64
N ARG A 371 -5.04 13.56 14.97
CA ARG A 371 -4.57 14.63 15.85
C ARG A 371 -3.03 14.64 15.96
N ALA A 372 -2.41 13.46 16.06
CA ALA A 372 -0.96 13.31 16.00
C ALA A 372 -0.40 13.81 14.66
N PHE A 373 -1.01 13.40 13.56
CA PHE A 373 -0.65 13.88 12.23
C PHE A 373 -0.73 15.41 12.10
N ARG A 374 -1.81 16.00 12.60
CA ARG A 374 -1.96 17.46 12.62
C ARG A 374 -0.81 18.13 13.41
N ARG A 375 -0.41 17.59 14.57
CA ARG A 375 0.72 18.17 15.33
C ARG A 375 2.00 18.22 14.50
N VAL A 376 2.32 17.10 13.81
CA VAL A 376 3.52 17.04 12.95
C VAL A 376 3.46 18.08 11.84
N VAL A 377 2.38 18.12 11.05
CA VAL A 377 2.29 19.04 9.90
C VAL A 377 2.17 20.52 10.34
N THR A 378 1.58 20.79 11.52
CA THR A 378 1.55 22.15 12.10
C THR A 378 2.93 22.58 12.58
N ALA A 379 3.69 21.71 13.22
CA ALA A 379 5.07 22.01 13.64
C ALA A 379 6.00 22.30 12.45
N LEU A 380 5.66 21.77 11.27
CA LEU A 380 6.37 22.05 10.01
C LEU A 380 5.87 23.32 9.29
N GLY A 381 4.89 24.04 9.85
CA GLY A 381 4.31 25.23 9.22
C GLY A 381 3.47 24.94 7.97
N LEU A 382 2.96 23.71 7.80
CA LEU A 382 2.25 23.26 6.59
C LEU A 382 0.71 23.37 6.73
N THR A 383 0.20 23.82 7.85
CA THR A 383 -1.23 24.01 8.12
C THR A 383 -1.58 25.46 8.30
N ALA A 384 -2.81 25.82 7.97
CA ALA A 384 -3.36 27.16 8.24
C ALA A 384 -3.69 27.34 9.73
#